data_04ae04689d741bd0d369f57c1e504c1e
#
_entry.id   04ae04689d741bd0d369f57c1e504c1e
#
_cell.length_a   1.000
_cell.length_b   1.000
_cell.length_c   1.000
_cell.angle_alpha   90.00
_cell.angle_beta   90.00
_cell.angle_gamma   90.00
#
_symmetry.space_group_name_H-M   'P 1'
#
loop_
_entity.id
_entity.type
_entity.pdbx_description
1 polymer ?
#
loop_
_entity_poly.entity_id
_entity_poly.type
_entity_poly.pdbx_seq_one_letter_code
_entity_poly.pdbx_strand_id
1 'polypeptide(L)'
;MQAQQLLPLLLELTRAGIRRGVAPFQTWWRRGWIYRRFLKGQLADHIVFHPWDALPRRLEDADSLLCGRFRFHGQSLDVPEGASVFDLKPPNTAWHEALHSFAWLPALSTAGGDPSRRLATNLIGQWIKRYSKYSPTAWAPHIMARRLAHIFSHGRLVILNSEMMWRSRLFVSLREQCKMLERISMEAPDGLPRLETAAVLALSGLCLDDSRKRLETGLARLESEIERQILPDGGHVSRSPEALLSAYRHVIMVMEALSAVNEEPPHGLRNAHDRLAPMLRFFRHADGALALFNGGAEGDPRMIAGLLARDDIRGQPFYHARHSAYQRLTAGRALCLLDCGKTPEGAFAIGAHAGAGAFELSSGNDRIVVNCGSGGLTHQAWNAALRATAAHSTLTLCDTSSAHILPAGIARDLLGLRLMDGPKEPVSRRVETAQGWTAEAMHDAYAERFGLRHERQITMSPQGLMVTGRDRLVPVDERGAAGLNFAVRFHIHPDVRLSRLDGGGILLKLPGGEGWRFRAGGGTLEVEESVYLGGPTVRRTEQLVISGTTKDSPAEIAWVFEQIVA
;
A
#
# COMPACT_ATOMS: atom_id res chain seq x y z
N MET A 1 7.21 -27.13 4.91
CA MET A 1 6.84 -26.62 3.55
C MET A 1 6.33 -27.78 2.73
N GLN A 2 5.05 -27.79 2.36
CA GLN A 2 4.44 -28.90 1.61
C GLN A 2 4.91 -28.88 0.14
N ALA A 3 4.98 -30.06 -0.49
CA ALA A 3 5.43 -30.22 -1.89
C ALA A 3 4.67 -29.33 -2.90
N GLN A 4 3.41 -29.00 -2.61
CA GLN A 4 2.58 -28.13 -3.45
C GLN A 4 3.06 -26.67 -3.49
N GLN A 5 3.76 -26.17 -2.46
CA GLN A 5 4.32 -24.80 -2.43
C GLN A 5 5.77 -24.74 -2.95
N LEU A 6 6.46 -25.88 -2.99
CA LEU A 6 7.86 -25.93 -3.46
C LEU A 6 7.99 -25.71 -4.96
N LEU A 7 7.10 -26.28 -5.77
CA LEU A 7 7.20 -26.18 -7.24
C LEU A 7 7.02 -24.74 -7.76
N PRO A 8 5.98 -23.98 -7.34
CA PRO A 8 5.86 -22.57 -7.72
C PRO A 8 7.06 -21.72 -7.28
N LEU A 9 7.55 -21.94 -6.05
CA LEU A 9 8.71 -21.23 -5.52
C LEU A 9 9.99 -21.51 -6.32
N LEU A 10 10.25 -22.77 -6.68
CA LEU A 10 11.39 -23.16 -7.53
C LEU A 10 11.30 -22.54 -8.93
N LEU A 11 10.13 -22.50 -9.53
CA LEU A 11 9.90 -21.84 -10.82
C LEU A 11 10.18 -20.33 -10.75
N GLU A 12 9.74 -19.67 -9.69
CA GLU A 12 10.03 -18.25 -9.48
C GLU A 12 11.52 -18.00 -9.25
N LEU A 13 12.18 -18.82 -8.42
CA LEU A 13 13.64 -18.74 -8.20
C LEU A 13 14.42 -18.92 -9.50
N THR A 14 14.03 -19.92 -10.30
CA THR A 14 14.67 -20.16 -11.60
C THR A 14 14.49 -18.96 -12.53
N ARG A 15 13.28 -18.41 -12.64
CA ARG A 15 13.01 -17.22 -13.45
C ARG A 15 13.78 -15.99 -12.96
N ALA A 16 13.84 -15.77 -11.65
CA ALA A 16 14.59 -14.67 -11.04
C ALA A 16 16.09 -14.82 -11.27
N GLY A 17 16.63 -16.05 -11.13
CA GLY A 17 18.02 -16.38 -11.41
C GLY A 17 18.41 -16.12 -12.88
N ILE A 18 17.58 -16.58 -13.83
CA ILE A 18 17.77 -16.31 -15.26
C ILE A 18 17.77 -14.82 -15.54
N ARG A 19 16.79 -14.07 -15.01
CA ARG A 19 16.72 -12.60 -15.18
C ARG A 19 17.99 -11.92 -14.68
N ARG A 20 18.48 -12.31 -13.50
CA ARG A 20 19.72 -11.76 -12.92
C ARG A 20 20.95 -12.08 -13.77
N GLY A 21 21.03 -13.31 -14.30
CA GLY A 21 22.15 -13.73 -15.16
C GLY A 21 22.17 -13.02 -16.52
N VAL A 22 20.99 -12.72 -17.09
CA VAL A 22 20.89 -12.05 -18.41
C VAL A 22 21.00 -10.52 -18.31
N ALA A 23 20.79 -9.92 -17.12
CA ALA A 23 20.76 -8.47 -16.92
C ALA A 23 22.02 -7.72 -17.39
N PRO A 24 23.28 -8.22 -17.18
CA PRO A 24 24.49 -7.55 -17.70
C PRO A 24 24.51 -7.47 -19.23
N PHE A 25 24.13 -8.56 -19.91
CA PHE A 25 24.05 -8.60 -21.37
C PHE A 25 22.97 -7.65 -21.91
N GLN A 26 21.79 -7.64 -21.30
CA GLN A 26 20.72 -6.70 -21.65
C GLN A 26 21.17 -5.25 -21.46
N THR A 27 21.90 -4.96 -20.38
CA THR A 27 22.44 -3.62 -20.12
C THR A 27 23.43 -3.19 -21.20
N TRP A 28 24.35 -4.07 -21.55
CA TRP A 28 25.31 -3.83 -22.63
C TRP A 28 24.60 -3.60 -23.97
N TRP A 29 23.67 -4.46 -24.37
CA TRP A 29 22.91 -4.34 -25.61
C TRP A 29 22.12 -3.01 -25.67
N ARG A 30 21.41 -2.65 -24.59
CA ARG A 30 20.59 -1.44 -24.52
C ARG A 30 21.42 -0.14 -24.52
N ARG A 31 22.68 -0.19 -24.12
CA ARG A 31 23.62 0.94 -24.25
C ARG A 31 24.14 1.12 -25.67
N GLY A 32 24.02 0.13 -26.54
CA GLY A 32 24.51 0.14 -27.89
C GLY A 32 23.81 1.16 -28.80
N TRP A 33 24.57 1.70 -29.76
CA TRP A 33 24.04 2.66 -30.73
C TRP A 33 22.95 2.06 -31.64
N ILE A 34 23.04 0.75 -31.95
CA ILE A 34 22.04 0.01 -32.73
C ILE A 34 20.69 0.03 -32.00
N TYR A 35 20.67 -0.29 -30.70
CA TYR A 35 19.44 -0.29 -29.91
C TYR A 35 18.79 1.10 -29.88
N ARG A 36 19.59 2.16 -29.73
CA ARG A 36 19.09 3.55 -29.75
C ARG A 36 18.46 3.93 -31.08
N ARG A 37 18.89 3.36 -32.20
CA ARG A 37 18.26 3.59 -33.51
C ARG A 37 16.80 3.10 -33.53
N PHE A 38 16.48 2.05 -32.79
CA PHE A 38 15.12 1.55 -32.65
C PHE A 38 14.21 2.43 -31.77
N LEU A 39 14.77 3.37 -31.00
CA LEU A 39 14.02 4.33 -30.21
C LEU A 39 13.65 5.60 -31.00
N LYS A 40 14.14 5.76 -32.23
CA LYS A 40 13.79 6.84 -33.14
C LYS A 40 12.39 6.62 -33.72
N GLY A 41 11.71 7.69 -34.13
CA GLY A 41 10.39 7.64 -34.76
C GLY A 41 9.77 9.03 -34.86
N GLN A 42 8.47 9.08 -35.09
CA GLN A 42 7.71 10.32 -35.10
C GLN A 42 7.87 11.07 -33.79
N LEU A 43 8.01 12.37 -33.85
CA LEU A 43 8.21 13.26 -32.71
C LEU A 43 6.89 14.01 -32.45
N ALA A 44 6.34 13.84 -31.26
CA ALA A 44 5.32 14.75 -30.78
C ALA A 44 5.96 16.11 -30.48
N ASP A 45 5.25 17.19 -30.71
CA ASP A 45 5.71 18.56 -30.45
C ASP A 45 5.04 19.22 -29.24
N HIS A 46 3.98 18.57 -28.73
CA HIS A 46 3.23 19.02 -27.56
C HIS A 46 2.63 17.83 -26.79
N ILE A 47 2.17 18.11 -25.58
CA ILE A 47 1.34 17.19 -24.78
C ILE A 47 -0.11 17.60 -24.99
N VAL A 48 -0.89 16.71 -25.57
CA VAL A 48 -2.32 16.94 -25.93
C VAL A 48 -3.18 17.06 -24.69
N PHE A 49 -2.93 16.21 -23.71
CA PHE A 49 -3.70 16.14 -22.46
C PHE A 49 -2.75 16.02 -21.26
N HIS A 50 -3.06 16.78 -20.20
CA HIS A 50 -2.35 16.70 -18.92
C HIS A 50 -3.22 15.97 -17.90
N PRO A 51 -2.93 14.68 -17.59
CA PRO A 51 -3.68 13.92 -16.61
C PRO A 51 -3.68 14.61 -15.25
N TRP A 52 -4.82 14.58 -14.58
CA TRP A 52 -4.89 15.02 -13.20
C TRP A 52 -4.09 14.07 -12.30
N ASP A 53 -3.28 14.62 -11.42
CA ASP A 53 -2.53 13.87 -10.43
C ASP A 53 -3.11 14.11 -9.03
N ALA A 54 -3.56 13.03 -8.39
CA ALA A 54 -4.13 13.06 -7.06
C ALA A 54 -3.07 13.14 -5.94
N LEU A 55 -1.77 13.17 -6.26
CA LEU A 55 -0.72 13.19 -5.24
C LEU A 55 -0.87 14.38 -4.29
N PRO A 56 -0.61 14.18 -2.97
CA PRO A 56 -0.68 15.25 -2.01
C PRO A 56 0.33 16.35 -2.34
N ARG A 57 -0.13 17.58 -2.33
CA ARG A 57 0.67 18.76 -2.71
C ARG A 57 1.12 19.47 -1.44
N ARG A 58 2.41 19.37 -1.11
CA ARG A 58 3.01 20.05 0.05
C ARG A 58 3.93 21.17 -0.42
N LEU A 59 3.59 22.40 -0.12
CA LEU A 59 4.42 23.57 -0.46
C LEU A 59 5.78 23.54 0.26
N GLU A 60 5.82 23.01 1.49
CA GLU A 60 7.05 22.83 2.28
C GLU A 60 8.11 21.97 1.57
N ASP A 61 7.67 21.00 0.75
CA ASP A 61 8.59 20.19 -0.04
C ASP A 61 9.23 21.01 -1.17
N ALA A 62 8.50 21.97 -1.74
CA ALA A 62 9.04 22.86 -2.77
C ALA A 62 10.07 23.84 -2.20
N ASP A 63 9.81 24.42 -1.04
CA ASP A 63 10.74 25.34 -0.36
C ASP A 63 12.06 24.61 -0.03
N SER A 64 11.96 23.38 0.47
CA SER A 64 13.14 22.53 0.71
C SER A 64 13.96 22.31 -0.57
N LEU A 65 13.30 21.98 -1.69
CA LEU A 65 13.95 21.79 -2.98
C LEU A 65 14.63 23.04 -3.49
N LEU A 66 13.98 24.21 -3.35
CA LEU A 66 14.53 25.52 -3.75
C LEU A 66 15.77 25.90 -2.93
N CYS A 67 15.85 25.45 -1.66
CA CYS A 67 17.01 25.57 -0.81
C CYS A 67 18.08 24.49 -1.06
N GLY A 68 17.95 23.67 -2.11
CA GLY A 68 18.91 22.60 -2.44
C GLY A 68 18.80 21.35 -1.59
N ARG A 69 17.74 21.21 -0.78
CA ARG A 69 17.50 20.02 0.05
C ARG A 69 16.48 19.10 -0.59
N PHE A 70 16.93 17.91 -0.99
CA PHE A 70 16.10 16.87 -1.58
C PHE A 70 15.72 15.83 -0.51
N ARG A 71 14.43 15.72 -0.20
CA ARG A 71 13.91 14.78 0.80
C ARG A 71 12.93 13.79 0.16
N PHE A 72 13.29 12.49 0.19
CA PHE A 72 12.42 11.40 -0.27
C PHE A 72 12.46 10.25 0.75
N HIS A 73 11.33 9.66 1.02
CA HIS A 73 11.22 8.51 1.92
C HIS A 73 11.93 8.72 3.27
N GLY A 74 11.74 9.90 3.89
CA GLY A 74 12.32 10.23 5.18
C GLY A 74 13.84 10.51 5.19
N GLN A 75 14.53 10.35 4.05
CA GLN A 75 15.96 10.65 3.91
C GLN A 75 16.17 11.96 3.17
N SER A 76 17.09 12.77 3.66
CA SER A 76 17.45 14.08 3.07
C SER A 76 18.86 14.05 2.50
N LEU A 77 19.05 14.79 1.42
CA LEU A 77 20.35 15.06 0.82
C LEU A 77 20.44 16.56 0.51
N ASP A 78 21.41 17.24 1.09
CA ASP A 78 21.72 18.64 0.78
C ASP A 78 22.68 18.70 -0.40
N VAL A 79 22.33 19.49 -1.41
CA VAL A 79 23.10 19.65 -2.63
C VAL A 79 23.95 20.94 -2.49
N PRO A 80 25.28 20.86 -2.48
CA PRO A 80 26.15 22.04 -2.44
C PRO A 80 25.92 22.96 -3.64
N GLU A 81 26.13 24.25 -3.44
CA GLU A 81 26.02 25.24 -4.51
C GLU A 81 26.90 24.87 -5.70
N GLY A 82 26.35 24.94 -6.91
CA GLY A 82 27.02 24.56 -8.14
C GLY A 82 27.13 23.05 -8.43
N ALA A 83 26.79 22.19 -7.45
CA ALA A 83 26.79 20.74 -7.65
C ALA A 83 25.48 20.24 -8.30
N SER A 84 25.53 19.06 -8.89
CA SER A 84 24.34 18.36 -9.38
C SER A 84 23.92 17.26 -8.41
N VAL A 85 22.63 17.22 -8.07
CA VAL A 85 22.07 16.13 -7.26
C VAL A 85 22.33 14.73 -7.86
N PHE A 86 22.45 14.65 -9.17
CA PHE A 86 22.72 13.39 -9.90
C PHE A 86 24.18 12.93 -9.81
N ASP A 87 25.10 13.73 -9.27
CA ASP A 87 26.50 13.36 -9.04
C ASP A 87 26.76 12.90 -7.62
N LEU A 88 25.83 13.16 -6.72
CA LEU A 88 25.97 12.83 -5.32
C LEU A 88 25.58 11.37 -5.06
N LYS A 89 26.20 10.77 -4.05
CA LYS A 89 25.84 9.41 -3.61
C LYS A 89 24.46 9.45 -2.95
N PRO A 90 23.47 8.69 -3.47
CA PRO A 90 22.13 8.67 -2.86
C PRO A 90 22.18 8.00 -1.49
N PRO A 91 21.34 8.45 -0.52
CA PRO A 91 21.25 7.84 0.80
C PRO A 91 20.87 6.36 0.77
N ASN A 92 19.93 5.97 -0.09
CA ASN A 92 19.51 4.58 -0.32
C ASN A 92 18.88 4.41 -1.71
N THR A 93 18.54 3.17 -2.06
CA THR A 93 17.96 2.81 -3.36
C THR A 93 16.61 3.47 -3.59
N ALA A 94 15.71 3.48 -2.59
CA ALA A 94 14.38 4.07 -2.73
C ALA A 94 14.45 5.59 -2.98
N TRP A 95 15.35 6.28 -2.31
CA TRP A 95 15.63 7.71 -2.56
C TRP A 95 16.14 7.95 -3.98
N HIS A 96 17.05 7.09 -4.44
CA HIS A 96 17.59 7.16 -5.80
C HIS A 96 16.51 6.94 -6.86
N GLU A 97 15.62 5.97 -6.65
CA GLU A 97 14.48 5.72 -7.51
C GLU A 97 13.51 6.91 -7.53
N ALA A 98 13.22 7.52 -6.38
CA ALA A 98 12.38 8.71 -6.29
C ALA A 98 12.99 9.89 -7.06
N LEU A 99 14.30 10.13 -6.96
CA LEU A 99 14.98 11.15 -7.73
C LEU A 99 14.81 10.93 -9.25
N HIS A 100 15.02 9.69 -9.72
CA HIS A 100 14.90 9.33 -11.13
C HIS A 100 13.46 9.24 -11.64
N SER A 101 12.49 9.05 -10.78
CA SER A 101 11.06 9.12 -11.13
C SER A 101 10.53 10.54 -11.21
N PHE A 102 11.34 11.55 -10.93
CA PHE A 102 10.96 12.97 -10.82
C PHE A 102 9.89 13.22 -9.76
N ALA A 103 9.94 12.51 -8.64
CA ALA A 103 9.04 12.70 -7.49
C ALA A 103 9.08 14.12 -6.90
N TRP A 104 10.06 14.91 -7.25
CA TRP A 104 10.20 16.33 -6.91
C TRP A 104 9.37 17.29 -7.80
N LEU A 105 8.97 16.87 -9.02
CA LEU A 105 8.28 17.72 -9.98
C LEU A 105 6.87 18.17 -9.53
N PRO A 106 6.04 17.30 -8.92
CA PRO A 106 4.74 17.71 -8.39
C PRO A 106 4.81 18.87 -7.38
N ALA A 107 5.78 18.84 -6.45
CA ALA A 107 5.96 19.90 -5.46
C ALA A 107 6.32 21.25 -6.12
N LEU A 108 7.30 21.24 -7.03
CA LEU A 108 7.68 22.45 -7.79
C LEU A 108 6.54 22.96 -8.67
N SER A 109 5.75 22.06 -9.27
CA SER A 109 4.57 22.45 -10.07
C SER A 109 3.49 23.11 -9.22
N THR A 110 3.32 22.66 -7.97
CA THR A 110 2.34 23.22 -7.04
C THR A 110 2.75 24.62 -6.56
N ALA A 111 4.03 24.83 -6.22
CA ALA A 111 4.55 26.13 -5.83
C ALA A 111 4.53 27.12 -7.00
N GLY A 112 4.80 26.62 -8.22
CA GLY A 112 4.80 27.48 -9.41
C GLY A 112 5.89 28.55 -9.38
N GLY A 113 5.69 29.58 -10.20
CA GLY A 113 6.61 30.72 -10.27
C GLY A 113 7.92 30.45 -10.99
N ASP A 114 8.71 31.51 -11.17
CA ASP A 114 9.99 31.46 -11.89
C ASP A 114 11.08 30.60 -11.20
N PRO A 115 11.25 30.64 -9.86
CA PRO A 115 12.26 29.82 -9.19
C PRO A 115 12.01 28.33 -9.39
N SER A 116 10.78 27.87 -9.17
CA SER A 116 10.38 26.46 -9.37
C SER A 116 10.56 26.02 -10.82
N ARG A 117 10.16 26.88 -11.78
CA ARG A 117 10.33 26.62 -13.21
C ARG A 117 11.80 26.48 -13.59
N ARG A 118 12.68 27.40 -13.12
CA ARG A 118 14.12 27.35 -13.40
C ARG A 118 14.76 26.08 -12.83
N LEU A 119 14.46 25.75 -11.57
CA LEU A 119 14.98 24.55 -10.93
C LEU A 119 14.53 23.29 -11.69
N ALA A 120 13.23 23.15 -11.99
CA ALA A 120 12.69 22.00 -12.71
C ALA A 120 13.31 21.87 -14.12
N THR A 121 13.43 22.97 -14.87
CA THR A 121 14.05 23.00 -16.19
C THR A 121 15.51 22.57 -16.13
N ASN A 122 16.26 23.05 -15.14
CA ASN A 122 17.66 22.69 -14.91
C ASN A 122 17.81 21.19 -14.58
N LEU A 123 17.02 20.69 -13.63
CA LEU A 123 17.06 19.28 -13.22
C LEU A 123 16.73 18.32 -14.38
N ILE A 124 15.69 18.62 -15.16
CA ILE A 124 15.33 17.83 -16.35
C ILE A 124 16.46 17.91 -17.40
N GLY A 125 17.02 19.10 -17.64
CA GLY A 125 18.13 19.27 -18.59
C GLY A 125 19.37 18.50 -18.18
N GLN A 126 19.74 18.53 -16.89
CA GLN A 126 20.84 17.74 -16.34
C GLN A 126 20.57 16.23 -16.49
N TRP A 127 19.35 15.77 -16.19
CA TRP A 127 18.98 14.40 -16.33
C TRP A 127 19.08 13.93 -17.79
N ILE A 128 18.52 14.67 -18.74
CA ILE A 128 18.60 14.36 -20.17
C ILE A 128 20.07 14.24 -20.63
N LYS A 129 20.93 15.16 -20.21
CA LYS A 129 22.36 15.14 -20.57
C LYS A 129 23.08 13.90 -20.04
N ARG A 130 22.81 13.50 -18.78
CA ARG A 130 23.51 12.39 -18.11
C ARG A 130 22.97 11.02 -18.48
N TYR A 131 21.65 10.92 -18.56
CA TYR A 131 20.92 9.65 -18.72
C TYR A 131 20.34 9.47 -20.13
N SER A 132 20.90 10.14 -21.14
CA SER A 132 20.59 9.87 -22.55
C SER A 132 20.96 8.44 -22.97
N LYS A 133 21.86 7.78 -22.26
CA LYS A 133 22.19 6.35 -22.43
C LYS A 133 21.50 5.52 -21.35
N TYR A 134 21.19 4.28 -21.71
CA TYR A 134 20.54 3.34 -20.78
C TYR A 134 21.33 3.20 -19.46
N SER A 135 20.62 3.33 -18.35
CA SER A 135 21.09 3.08 -16.98
C SER A 135 20.08 2.16 -16.29
N PRO A 136 20.50 1.09 -15.60
CA PRO A 136 19.57 0.13 -15.01
C PRO A 136 18.51 0.75 -14.10
N THR A 137 18.87 1.71 -13.25
CA THR A 137 17.92 2.41 -12.36
C THR A 137 17.10 3.44 -13.13
N ALA A 138 17.75 4.40 -13.80
CA ALA A 138 17.06 5.51 -14.46
C ALA A 138 16.11 5.07 -15.60
N TRP A 139 16.38 3.92 -16.23
CA TRP A 139 15.58 3.35 -17.32
C TRP A 139 14.81 2.10 -16.90
N ALA A 140 14.76 1.76 -15.60
CA ALA A 140 13.87 0.72 -15.11
C ALA A 140 12.41 1.05 -15.49
N PRO A 141 11.63 0.08 -16.00
CA PRO A 141 10.30 0.37 -16.58
C PRO A 141 9.36 1.10 -15.61
N HIS A 142 9.28 0.69 -14.35
CA HIS A 142 8.44 1.32 -13.33
C HIS A 142 8.93 2.73 -12.93
N ILE A 143 10.25 2.96 -12.89
CA ILE A 143 10.81 4.30 -12.61
C ILE A 143 10.56 5.24 -13.78
N MET A 144 10.77 4.74 -15.00
CA MET A 144 10.47 5.48 -16.23
C MET A 144 8.99 5.80 -16.36
N ALA A 145 8.11 4.85 -16.03
CA ALA A 145 6.67 5.07 -16.02
C ALA A 145 6.27 6.20 -15.05
N ARG A 146 6.72 6.15 -13.79
CA ARG A 146 6.46 7.22 -12.81
C ARG A 146 6.97 8.57 -13.28
N ARG A 147 8.17 8.62 -13.87
CA ARG A 147 8.74 9.86 -14.44
C ARG A 147 7.88 10.41 -15.57
N LEU A 148 7.44 9.57 -16.49
CA LEU A 148 6.56 9.97 -17.58
C LEU A 148 5.21 10.49 -17.05
N ALA A 149 4.60 9.80 -16.08
CA ALA A 149 3.38 10.26 -15.43
C ALA A 149 3.55 11.66 -14.82
N HIS A 150 4.63 11.89 -14.06
CA HIS A 150 4.91 13.21 -13.49
C HIS A 150 5.11 14.28 -14.56
N ILE A 151 5.79 13.96 -15.68
CA ILE A 151 5.95 14.92 -16.79
C ILE A 151 4.62 15.18 -17.48
N PHE A 152 3.79 14.17 -17.74
CA PHE A 152 2.48 14.37 -18.36
C PHE A 152 1.57 15.22 -17.49
N SER A 153 1.54 14.99 -16.18
CA SER A 153 0.67 15.73 -15.26
C SER A 153 1.20 17.14 -14.92
N HIS A 154 2.51 17.30 -14.77
CA HIS A 154 3.13 18.52 -14.23
C HIS A 154 4.04 19.25 -15.21
N GLY A 155 4.24 18.74 -16.42
CA GLY A 155 5.18 19.28 -17.41
C GLY A 155 4.82 20.66 -17.94
N ARG A 156 3.59 21.14 -17.72
CA ARG A 156 3.18 22.52 -18.05
C ARG A 156 4.13 23.57 -17.44
N LEU A 157 4.62 23.32 -16.21
CA LEU A 157 5.57 24.20 -15.53
C LEU A 157 6.81 24.51 -16.37
N VAL A 158 7.33 23.51 -17.10
CA VAL A 158 8.58 23.60 -17.85
C VAL A 158 8.39 23.76 -19.37
N ILE A 159 7.23 23.41 -19.90
CA ILE A 159 6.94 23.48 -21.35
C ILE A 159 6.46 24.86 -21.75
N LEU A 160 5.59 25.49 -20.92
CA LEU A 160 5.09 26.84 -21.19
C LEU A 160 6.24 27.85 -21.20
N ASN A 161 6.30 28.67 -22.25
CA ASN A 161 7.32 29.70 -22.45
C ASN A 161 8.77 29.18 -22.45
N SER A 162 8.98 27.89 -22.80
CA SER A 162 10.33 27.33 -22.95
C SER A 162 10.91 27.64 -24.32
N GLU A 163 12.25 27.73 -24.37
CA GLU A 163 12.98 27.87 -25.63
C GLU A 163 12.77 26.66 -26.56
N MET A 164 12.69 26.90 -27.86
CA MET A 164 12.43 25.87 -28.88
C MET A 164 13.44 24.71 -28.80
N MET A 165 14.74 25.02 -28.66
CA MET A 165 15.78 24.00 -28.59
C MET A 165 15.66 23.11 -27.33
N TRP A 166 15.32 23.72 -26.20
CA TRP A 166 15.12 22.97 -24.95
C TRP A 166 13.89 22.07 -25.07
N ARG A 167 12.78 22.60 -25.59
CA ARG A 167 11.55 21.85 -25.84
C ARG A 167 11.80 20.65 -26.76
N SER A 168 12.49 20.88 -27.86
CA SER A 168 12.87 19.78 -28.80
C SER A 168 13.65 18.67 -28.10
N ARG A 169 14.63 19.01 -27.25
CA ARG A 169 15.39 18.01 -26.49
C ARG A 169 14.51 17.23 -25.52
N LEU A 170 13.56 17.89 -24.84
CA LEU A 170 12.61 17.23 -23.97
C LEU A 170 11.76 16.23 -24.73
N PHE A 171 11.13 16.64 -25.86
CA PHE A 171 10.25 15.76 -26.63
C PHE A 171 11.00 14.61 -27.31
N VAL A 172 12.25 14.80 -27.72
CA VAL A 172 13.13 13.70 -28.16
C VAL A 172 13.34 12.69 -27.03
N SER A 173 13.61 13.17 -25.82
CA SER A 173 13.80 12.29 -24.66
C SER A 173 12.50 11.56 -24.30
N LEU A 174 11.33 12.25 -24.30
CA LEU A 174 10.03 11.63 -24.04
C LEU A 174 9.72 10.52 -25.04
N ARG A 175 9.92 10.78 -26.34
CA ARG A 175 9.75 9.76 -27.39
C ARG A 175 10.61 8.52 -27.13
N GLU A 176 11.91 8.71 -26.83
CA GLU A 176 12.84 7.61 -26.57
C GLU A 176 12.37 6.80 -25.35
N GLN A 177 11.93 7.47 -24.29
CA GLN A 177 11.40 6.83 -23.08
C GLN A 177 10.08 6.06 -23.36
N CYS A 178 9.13 6.65 -24.07
CA CYS A 178 7.87 5.99 -24.41
C CYS A 178 8.07 4.76 -25.28
N LYS A 179 8.96 4.83 -26.28
CA LYS A 179 9.32 3.66 -27.10
C LYS A 179 10.07 2.58 -26.32
N MET A 180 10.91 2.99 -25.39
CA MET A 180 11.56 2.04 -24.50
C MET A 180 10.53 1.37 -23.58
N LEU A 181 9.60 2.13 -22.98
CA LEU A 181 8.55 1.63 -22.12
C LEU A 181 7.66 0.60 -22.86
N GLU A 182 7.26 0.88 -24.09
CA GLU A 182 6.51 -0.06 -24.93
C GLU A 182 7.21 -1.43 -25.04
N ARG A 183 8.53 -1.45 -25.14
CA ARG A 183 9.34 -2.67 -25.30
C ARG A 183 9.54 -3.44 -23.99
N ILE A 184 9.77 -2.72 -22.89
CA ILE A 184 10.22 -3.35 -21.64
C ILE A 184 9.20 -3.26 -20.48
N SER A 185 7.97 -2.76 -20.70
CA SER A 185 6.99 -2.60 -19.62
C SER A 185 6.70 -3.91 -18.87
N MET A 186 6.74 -5.06 -19.54
CA MET A 186 6.55 -6.38 -18.93
C MET A 186 7.73 -6.82 -18.04
N GLU A 187 8.85 -6.11 -18.09
CA GLU A 187 9.99 -6.33 -17.18
C GLU A 187 9.83 -5.58 -15.84
N ALA A 188 8.79 -4.76 -15.69
CA ALA A 188 8.47 -4.13 -14.41
C ALA A 188 8.30 -5.20 -13.32
N PRO A 189 8.70 -4.90 -12.08
CA PRO A 189 8.44 -5.80 -10.96
C PRO A 189 6.97 -6.20 -10.92
N ASP A 190 6.72 -7.45 -10.56
CA ASP A 190 5.38 -7.99 -10.50
C ASP A 190 4.54 -7.26 -9.42
N GLY A 191 3.22 -7.25 -9.60
CA GLY A 191 2.28 -6.54 -8.75
C GLY A 191 2.04 -5.10 -9.19
N LEU A 192 1.81 -4.22 -8.23
CA LEU A 192 1.44 -2.82 -8.46
C LEU A 192 2.37 -2.06 -9.42
N PRO A 193 3.71 -2.21 -9.37
CA PRO A 193 4.59 -1.53 -10.32
C PRO A 193 4.33 -1.89 -11.79
N ARG A 194 3.86 -3.13 -12.07
CA ARG A 194 3.52 -3.55 -13.43
C ARG A 194 2.19 -2.96 -13.89
N LEU A 195 1.19 -2.91 -13.01
CA LEU A 195 -0.08 -2.23 -13.27
C LEU A 195 0.14 -0.73 -13.55
N GLU A 196 0.90 -0.03 -12.70
CA GLU A 196 1.28 1.38 -12.90
C GLU A 196 1.99 1.59 -14.24
N THR A 197 2.92 0.68 -14.59
CA THR A 197 3.66 0.75 -15.85
C THR A 197 2.75 0.59 -17.07
N ALA A 198 1.77 -0.32 -17.01
CA ALA A 198 0.78 -0.53 -18.06
C ALA A 198 -0.14 0.68 -18.22
N ALA A 199 -0.63 1.24 -17.11
CA ALA A 199 -1.45 2.46 -17.12
C ALA A 199 -0.71 3.64 -17.77
N VAL A 200 0.55 3.86 -17.40
CA VAL A 200 1.35 4.96 -17.96
C VAL A 200 1.74 4.70 -19.42
N LEU A 201 1.88 3.45 -19.83
CA LEU A 201 2.06 3.12 -21.26
C LEU A 201 0.83 3.56 -22.06
N ALA A 202 -0.39 3.29 -21.60
CA ALA A 202 -1.63 3.76 -22.22
C ALA A 202 -1.68 5.30 -22.24
N LEU A 203 -1.43 5.95 -21.09
CA LEU A 203 -1.37 7.41 -20.97
C LEU A 203 -0.37 8.03 -21.95
N SER A 204 0.77 7.38 -22.18
CA SER A 204 1.78 7.90 -23.12
C SER A 204 1.30 7.91 -24.57
N GLY A 205 0.38 7.01 -24.94
CA GLY A 205 -0.28 7.01 -26.25
C GLY A 205 -1.34 8.11 -26.39
N LEU A 206 -2.01 8.45 -25.29
CA LEU A 206 -3.02 9.52 -25.23
C LEU A 206 -2.40 10.91 -25.12
N CYS A 207 -1.38 11.07 -24.27
CA CYS A 207 -0.80 12.38 -24.00
C CYS A 207 0.07 12.90 -25.14
N LEU A 208 0.73 12.03 -25.92
CA LEU A 208 1.60 12.45 -27.02
C LEU A 208 0.97 12.33 -28.38
N ASP A 209 -0.14 11.60 -28.52
CA ASP A 209 -0.87 11.35 -29.77
C ASP A 209 0.03 10.98 -30.97
N ASP A 210 1.12 10.28 -30.69
CA ASP A 210 2.11 9.88 -31.70
C ASP A 210 2.06 8.38 -32.03
N SER A 211 1.22 7.58 -31.32
CA SER A 211 1.15 6.13 -31.52
C SER A 211 -0.13 5.49 -30.98
N ARG A 212 -1.10 5.27 -31.85
CA ARG A 212 -2.32 4.49 -31.54
C ARG A 212 -1.98 3.08 -31.06
N LYS A 213 -1.00 2.43 -31.68
CA LYS A 213 -0.54 1.09 -31.26
C LYS A 213 -0.04 1.06 -29.82
N ARG A 214 0.63 2.12 -29.35
CA ARG A 214 1.10 2.20 -27.96
C ARG A 214 -0.05 2.32 -26.98
N LEU A 215 -1.09 3.10 -27.32
CA LEU A 215 -2.33 3.17 -26.55
C LEU A 215 -2.98 1.80 -26.43
N GLU A 216 -3.23 1.12 -27.53
CA GLU A 216 -3.86 -0.20 -27.57
C GLU A 216 -3.04 -1.25 -26.78
N THR A 217 -1.72 -1.25 -26.95
CA THR A 217 -0.84 -2.13 -26.19
C THR A 217 -0.90 -1.83 -24.67
N GLY A 218 -0.94 -0.56 -24.31
CA GLY A 218 -1.02 -0.12 -22.91
C GLY A 218 -2.34 -0.53 -22.27
N LEU A 219 -3.46 -0.30 -22.97
CA LEU A 219 -4.79 -0.68 -22.49
C LEU A 219 -4.92 -2.21 -22.32
N ALA A 220 -4.50 -2.99 -23.31
CA ALA A 220 -4.55 -4.45 -23.23
C ALA A 220 -3.72 -5.00 -22.05
N ARG A 221 -2.51 -4.43 -21.80
CA ARG A 221 -1.69 -4.80 -20.64
C ARG A 221 -2.33 -4.36 -19.31
N LEU A 222 -2.95 -3.17 -19.30
CA LEU A 222 -3.63 -2.68 -18.10
C LEU A 222 -4.84 -3.56 -17.74
N GLU A 223 -5.66 -3.94 -18.72
CA GLU A 223 -6.78 -4.87 -18.50
C GLU A 223 -6.29 -6.22 -17.96
N SER A 224 -5.23 -6.78 -18.54
CA SER A 224 -4.62 -8.03 -18.04
C SER A 224 -4.10 -7.91 -16.60
N GLU A 225 -3.49 -6.78 -16.23
CA GLU A 225 -3.03 -6.56 -14.86
C GLU A 225 -4.19 -6.30 -13.89
N ILE A 226 -5.25 -5.63 -14.32
CA ILE A 226 -6.49 -5.45 -13.55
C ILE A 226 -7.14 -6.81 -13.27
N GLU A 227 -7.30 -7.65 -14.30
CA GLU A 227 -7.87 -8.99 -14.14
C GLU A 227 -7.07 -9.83 -13.14
N ARG A 228 -5.76 -9.71 -13.14
CA ARG A 228 -4.86 -10.44 -12.26
C ARG A 228 -4.78 -9.88 -10.84
N GLN A 229 -4.92 -8.57 -10.66
CA GLN A 229 -4.64 -7.90 -9.40
C GLN A 229 -5.88 -7.41 -8.65
N ILE A 230 -7.02 -7.22 -9.32
CA ILE A 230 -8.25 -6.71 -8.72
C ILE A 230 -9.26 -7.85 -8.59
N LEU A 231 -9.58 -8.18 -7.35
CA LEU A 231 -10.51 -9.24 -6.98
C LEU A 231 -11.96 -8.87 -7.38
N PRO A 232 -12.88 -9.84 -7.46
CA PRO A 232 -14.27 -9.58 -7.85
C PRO A 232 -15.01 -8.58 -6.94
N ASP A 233 -14.63 -8.46 -5.67
CA ASP A 233 -15.15 -7.46 -4.73
C ASP A 233 -14.44 -6.09 -4.80
N GLY A 234 -13.51 -5.90 -5.75
CA GLY A 234 -12.76 -4.68 -5.94
C GLY A 234 -11.49 -4.57 -5.11
N GLY A 235 -11.21 -5.50 -4.21
CA GLY A 235 -9.98 -5.48 -3.43
C GLY A 235 -8.74 -5.80 -4.26
N HIS A 236 -7.60 -5.26 -3.88
CA HIS A 236 -6.32 -5.64 -4.47
C HIS A 236 -5.85 -6.98 -3.90
N VAL A 237 -5.28 -7.84 -4.73
CA VAL A 237 -4.83 -9.20 -4.36
C VAL A 237 -3.77 -9.21 -3.24
N SER A 238 -3.03 -8.13 -3.05
CA SER A 238 -2.14 -7.96 -1.89
C SER A 238 -2.88 -7.70 -0.57
N ARG A 239 -4.19 -7.51 -0.62
CA ARG A 239 -5.05 -7.19 0.52
C ARG A 239 -4.68 -5.88 1.23
N SER A 240 -3.87 -5.03 0.60
CA SER A 240 -3.45 -3.72 1.11
C SER A 240 -4.39 -2.62 0.64
N PRO A 241 -4.99 -1.83 1.56
CA PRO A 241 -5.79 -0.65 1.20
C PRO A 241 -5.00 0.42 0.45
N GLU A 242 -3.70 0.57 0.72
CA GLU A 242 -2.83 1.51 0.01
C GLU A 242 -2.56 1.07 -1.44
N ALA A 243 -2.36 -0.23 -1.66
CA ALA A 243 -2.21 -0.77 -3.02
C ALA A 243 -3.49 -0.60 -3.84
N LEU A 244 -4.66 -0.80 -3.20
CA LEU A 244 -5.96 -0.53 -3.79
C LEU A 244 -6.10 0.95 -4.19
N LEU A 245 -5.75 1.88 -3.30
CA LEU A 245 -5.77 3.31 -3.56
C LEU A 245 -4.89 3.69 -4.75
N SER A 246 -3.68 3.13 -4.83
CA SER A 246 -2.77 3.37 -5.95
C SER A 246 -3.29 2.80 -7.26
N ALA A 247 -3.85 1.58 -7.27
CA ALA A 247 -4.47 1.00 -8.45
C ALA A 247 -5.65 1.86 -8.94
N TYR A 248 -6.53 2.28 -8.04
CA TYR A 248 -7.68 3.14 -8.35
C TYR A 248 -7.26 4.47 -8.95
N ARG A 249 -6.23 5.12 -8.40
CA ARG A 249 -5.67 6.35 -8.95
C ARG A 249 -5.26 6.20 -10.42
N HIS A 250 -4.57 5.12 -10.77
CA HIS A 250 -4.13 4.88 -12.15
C HIS A 250 -5.29 4.55 -13.09
N VAL A 251 -6.30 3.83 -12.61
CA VAL A 251 -7.53 3.58 -13.39
C VAL A 251 -8.24 4.90 -13.71
N ILE A 252 -8.46 5.77 -12.73
CA ILE A 252 -9.08 7.09 -12.94
C ILE A 252 -8.25 7.93 -13.91
N MET A 253 -6.94 8.00 -13.76
CA MET A 253 -6.07 8.79 -14.65
C MET A 253 -6.22 8.35 -16.12
N VAL A 254 -6.30 7.04 -16.38
CA VAL A 254 -6.50 6.52 -17.76
C VAL A 254 -7.91 6.79 -18.25
N MET A 255 -8.94 6.61 -17.42
CA MET A 255 -10.33 6.89 -17.80
C MET A 255 -10.56 8.35 -18.15
N GLU A 256 -10.03 9.27 -17.35
CA GLU A 256 -10.12 10.71 -17.64
C GLU A 256 -9.38 11.10 -18.93
N ALA A 257 -8.21 10.50 -19.15
CA ALA A 257 -7.45 10.75 -20.38
C ALA A 257 -8.18 10.24 -21.63
N LEU A 258 -8.84 9.07 -21.55
CA LEU A 258 -9.69 8.55 -22.63
C LEU A 258 -10.88 9.47 -22.88
N SER A 259 -11.57 9.88 -21.81
CA SER A 259 -12.70 10.82 -21.92
C SER A 259 -12.29 12.16 -22.54
N ALA A 260 -11.11 12.68 -22.21
CA ALA A 260 -10.62 13.95 -22.75
C ALA A 260 -10.38 13.92 -24.28
N VAL A 261 -10.16 12.74 -24.85
CA VAL A 261 -10.01 12.54 -26.31
C VAL A 261 -11.24 11.88 -26.95
N ASN A 262 -12.38 11.83 -26.23
CA ASN A 262 -13.64 11.21 -26.66
C ASN A 262 -13.51 9.72 -27.04
N GLU A 263 -12.62 8.99 -26.38
CA GLU A 263 -12.47 7.55 -26.51
C GLU A 263 -13.22 6.83 -25.38
N GLU A 264 -13.95 5.76 -25.70
CA GLU A 264 -14.62 4.95 -24.70
C GLU A 264 -13.63 4.07 -23.94
N PRO A 265 -13.67 4.06 -22.59
CA PRO A 265 -12.86 3.13 -21.82
C PRO A 265 -13.22 1.67 -22.12
N PRO A 266 -12.23 0.77 -22.23
CA PRO A 266 -12.48 -0.66 -22.37
C PRO A 266 -13.38 -1.20 -21.24
N HIS A 267 -14.12 -2.26 -21.53
CA HIS A 267 -15.07 -2.85 -20.58
C HIS A 267 -14.42 -3.29 -19.27
N GLY A 268 -13.22 -3.90 -19.32
CA GLY A 268 -12.48 -4.31 -18.14
C GLY A 268 -12.10 -3.15 -17.23
N LEU A 269 -11.76 -1.99 -17.83
CA LEU A 269 -11.40 -0.79 -17.09
C LEU A 269 -12.63 -0.17 -16.40
N ARG A 270 -13.77 -0.10 -17.06
CA ARG A 270 -15.06 0.36 -16.47
C ARG A 270 -15.47 -0.52 -15.31
N ASN A 271 -15.48 -1.84 -15.51
CA ASN A 271 -15.81 -2.80 -14.45
C ASN A 271 -14.86 -2.71 -13.25
N ALA A 272 -13.58 -2.42 -13.48
CA ALA A 272 -12.64 -2.21 -12.40
C ALA A 272 -12.96 -0.95 -11.61
N HIS A 273 -13.23 0.16 -12.28
CA HIS A 273 -13.62 1.42 -11.66
C HIS A 273 -14.84 1.24 -10.74
N ASP A 274 -15.88 0.56 -11.23
CA ASP A 274 -17.14 0.33 -10.50
C ASP A 274 -16.97 -0.52 -9.23
N ARG A 275 -15.92 -1.34 -9.17
CA ARG A 275 -15.60 -2.19 -8.01
C ARG A 275 -14.60 -1.56 -7.04
N LEU A 276 -13.62 -0.82 -7.57
CA LEU A 276 -12.54 -0.23 -6.77
C LEU A 276 -13.05 0.87 -5.83
N ALA A 277 -13.96 1.73 -6.28
CA ALA A 277 -14.47 2.83 -5.49
C ALA A 277 -15.27 2.38 -4.24
N PRO A 278 -16.24 1.44 -4.33
CA PRO A 278 -16.91 0.88 -3.15
C PRO A 278 -15.94 0.19 -2.19
N MET A 279 -14.93 -0.51 -2.71
CA MET A 279 -13.94 -1.17 -1.87
C MET A 279 -13.02 -0.17 -1.17
N LEU A 280 -12.67 0.94 -1.80
CA LEU A 280 -11.94 2.02 -1.15
C LEU A 280 -12.76 2.65 -0.01
N ARG A 281 -14.08 2.86 -0.21
CA ARG A 281 -15.00 3.28 0.86
C ARG A 281 -15.09 2.26 1.98
N PHE A 282 -14.99 0.96 1.66
CA PHE A 282 -15.00 -0.11 2.64
C PHE A 282 -13.87 0.04 3.67
N PHE A 283 -12.66 0.37 3.23
CA PHE A 283 -11.49 0.54 4.11
C PHE A 283 -11.37 1.91 4.77
N ARG A 284 -12.25 2.85 4.42
CA ARG A 284 -12.17 4.21 4.91
C ARG A 284 -12.83 4.35 6.27
N HIS A 285 -12.11 4.93 7.24
CA HIS A 285 -12.66 5.41 8.50
C HIS A 285 -13.39 6.76 8.30
N ALA A 286 -14.14 7.20 9.31
CA ALA A 286 -14.90 8.45 9.22
C ALA A 286 -14.00 9.70 9.21
N ASP A 287 -12.76 9.61 9.70
CA ASP A 287 -11.72 10.65 9.57
C ASP A 287 -11.24 10.85 8.13
N GLY A 288 -11.67 9.99 7.23
CA GLY A 288 -11.36 10.03 5.81
C GLY A 288 -10.11 9.26 5.41
N ALA A 289 -9.34 8.73 6.35
CA ALA A 289 -8.14 7.95 6.10
C ALA A 289 -8.41 6.44 6.02
N LEU A 290 -7.46 5.64 5.54
CA LEU A 290 -7.58 4.21 5.34
C LEU A 290 -7.20 3.41 6.59
N ALA A 291 -7.72 2.20 6.69
CA ALA A 291 -7.30 1.19 7.65
C ALA A 291 -5.90 0.65 7.34
N LEU A 292 -5.18 0.25 8.39
CA LEU A 292 -3.77 -0.15 8.33
C LEU A 292 -3.62 -1.68 8.25
N PHE A 293 -3.94 -2.25 7.10
CA PHE A 293 -3.78 -3.68 6.84
C PHE A 293 -2.73 -3.94 5.77
N ASN A 294 -2.01 -5.06 5.89
CA ASN A 294 -1.09 -5.59 4.88
C ASN A 294 -0.15 -4.53 4.28
N GLY A 295 0.56 -3.82 5.16
CA GLY A 295 1.57 -2.83 4.77
C GLY A 295 1.00 -1.49 4.32
N GLY A 296 -0.30 -1.27 4.47
CA GLY A 296 -0.93 0.01 4.17
C GLY A 296 -0.64 1.09 5.21
N ALA A 297 -0.69 2.35 4.75
CA ALA A 297 -0.69 3.55 5.56
C ALA A 297 -2.06 4.25 5.51
N GLU A 298 -2.30 5.24 6.38
CA GLU A 298 -3.54 6.03 6.43
C GLU A 298 -3.89 6.69 5.08
N GLY A 299 -2.88 7.04 4.31
CA GLY A 299 -3.04 7.87 3.13
C GLY A 299 -3.35 9.33 3.48
N ASP A 300 -3.56 10.15 2.45
CA ASP A 300 -4.02 11.53 2.62
C ASP A 300 -5.55 11.58 2.46
N PRO A 301 -6.32 11.97 3.51
CA PRO A 301 -7.78 12.01 3.44
C PRO A 301 -8.32 12.91 2.33
N ARG A 302 -7.62 14.01 2.00
CA ARG A 302 -8.03 14.95 0.93
C ARG A 302 -7.85 14.31 -0.45
N MET A 303 -6.73 13.60 -0.65
CA MET A 303 -6.48 12.86 -1.88
C MET A 303 -7.52 11.73 -2.06
N ILE A 304 -7.79 10.96 -1.01
CA ILE A 304 -8.78 9.88 -1.03
C ILE A 304 -10.17 10.45 -1.35
N ALA A 305 -10.56 11.54 -0.70
CA ALA A 305 -11.84 12.22 -0.97
C ALA A 305 -11.91 12.75 -2.41
N GLY A 306 -10.83 13.33 -2.94
CA GLY A 306 -10.75 13.81 -4.32
C GLY A 306 -10.88 12.70 -5.35
N LEU A 307 -10.30 11.52 -5.11
CA LEU A 307 -10.47 10.34 -5.95
C LEU A 307 -11.90 9.80 -5.90
N LEU A 308 -12.48 9.68 -4.71
CA LEU A 308 -13.85 9.20 -4.52
C LEU A 308 -14.91 10.18 -5.03
N ALA A 309 -14.61 11.48 -5.12
CA ALA A 309 -15.50 12.47 -5.71
C ALA A 309 -15.65 12.34 -7.25
N ARG A 310 -14.78 11.57 -7.89
CA ARG A 310 -14.82 11.27 -9.33
C ARG A 310 -15.63 10.02 -9.67
N ASP A 311 -16.15 9.34 -8.65
CA ASP A 311 -17.08 8.25 -8.80
C ASP A 311 -18.51 8.79 -8.73
N ASP A 312 -19.24 8.67 -9.82
CA ASP A 312 -20.64 9.13 -9.94
C ASP A 312 -21.59 8.33 -9.05
N ILE A 313 -21.18 7.11 -8.66
CA ILE A 313 -21.99 6.21 -7.83
C ILE A 313 -21.68 6.46 -6.35
N ARG A 314 -22.45 7.31 -5.68
CA ARG A 314 -22.36 7.54 -4.23
C ARG A 314 -22.97 6.38 -3.43
N GLY A 315 -22.47 5.15 -3.67
CA GLY A 315 -22.91 3.95 -2.96
C GLY A 315 -22.42 3.89 -1.52
N GLN A 316 -23.23 3.27 -0.64
CA GLN A 316 -22.78 2.89 0.70
C GLN A 316 -21.75 1.78 0.60
N PRO A 317 -20.73 1.74 1.49
CA PRO A 317 -19.81 0.61 1.52
C PRO A 317 -20.56 -0.66 1.91
N PHE A 318 -20.20 -1.76 1.26
CA PHE A 318 -20.73 -3.08 1.62
C PHE A 318 -20.11 -3.58 2.95
N TYR A 319 -20.66 -4.65 3.51
CA TYR A 319 -20.27 -5.12 4.85
C TYR A 319 -19.36 -6.33 4.85
N HIS A 320 -19.28 -7.07 3.75
CA HIS A 320 -18.50 -8.29 3.62
C HIS A 320 -17.76 -8.36 2.29
N ALA A 321 -16.46 -8.19 2.34
CA ALA A 321 -15.56 -8.36 1.20
C ALA A 321 -15.13 -9.83 1.09
N ARG A 322 -15.94 -10.65 0.40
CA ARG A 322 -15.78 -12.11 0.38
C ARG A 322 -14.46 -12.59 -0.26
N HIS A 323 -14.03 -11.94 -1.32
CA HIS A 323 -12.83 -12.31 -2.05
C HIS A 323 -11.56 -11.76 -1.41
N SER A 324 -11.62 -10.54 -0.89
CA SER A 324 -10.53 -9.92 -0.12
C SER A 324 -10.49 -10.41 1.32
N ALA A 325 -11.54 -11.11 1.78
CA ALA A 325 -11.71 -11.67 3.11
C ALA A 325 -11.57 -10.62 4.22
N TYR A 326 -12.41 -9.55 4.14
CA TYR A 326 -12.57 -8.56 5.19
C TYR A 326 -14.03 -8.43 5.61
N GLN A 327 -14.25 -8.13 6.88
CA GLN A 327 -15.56 -7.82 7.45
C GLN A 327 -15.60 -6.35 7.90
N ARG A 328 -16.74 -5.70 7.70
CA ARG A 328 -17.01 -4.33 8.16
C ARG A 328 -18.28 -4.32 9.00
N LEU A 329 -18.17 -4.00 10.28
CA LEU A 329 -19.29 -3.81 11.19
C LEU A 329 -19.48 -2.30 11.43
N THR A 330 -20.69 -1.81 11.28
CA THR A 330 -21.03 -0.40 11.55
C THR A 330 -22.35 -0.32 12.29
N ALA A 331 -22.39 0.47 13.35
CA ALA A 331 -23.59 0.83 14.06
C ALA A 331 -23.39 2.17 14.77
N GLY A 332 -24.37 3.07 14.70
CA GLY A 332 -24.22 4.42 15.25
C GLY A 332 -22.97 5.13 14.71
N ARG A 333 -22.08 5.52 15.61
CA ARG A 333 -20.78 6.13 15.28
C ARG A 333 -19.64 5.11 15.16
N ALA A 334 -19.86 3.87 15.62
CA ALA A 334 -18.83 2.84 15.67
C ALA A 334 -18.60 2.17 14.31
N LEU A 335 -17.36 1.94 13.99
CA LEU A 335 -16.89 1.17 12.84
C LEU A 335 -15.80 0.19 13.29
N CYS A 336 -15.98 -1.09 12.95
CA CYS A 336 -14.97 -2.13 13.13
C CYS A 336 -14.66 -2.79 11.78
N LEU A 337 -13.38 -2.91 11.46
CA LEU A 337 -12.85 -3.62 10.30
C LEU A 337 -12.04 -4.83 10.79
N LEU A 338 -12.31 -6.01 10.25
CA LEU A 338 -11.68 -7.28 10.67
C LEU A 338 -11.01 -7.95 9.47
N ASP A 339 -9.74 -8.32 9.60
CA ASP A 339 -8.99 -9.13 8.65
C ASP A 339 -9.28 -10.62 8.87
N CYS A 340 -9.93 -11.26 7.90
CA CYS A 340 -10.34 -12.66 7.95
C CYS A 340 -9.62 -13.52 6.91
N GLY A 341 -8.58 -13.03 6.25
CA GLY A 341 -8.06 -13.66 5.06
C GLY A 341 -6.71 -14.34 5.21
N LYS A 342 -6.32 -15.03 4.14
CA LYS A 342 -5.00 -15.66 4.03
C LYS A 342 -3.91 -14.65 3.70
N THR A 343 -2.66 -15.01 3.97
CA THR A 343 -1.50 -14.26 3.51
C THR A 343 -1.48 -14.20 1.97
N PRO A 344 -1.23 -13.03 1.35
CA PRO A 344 -1.02 -12.93 -0.09
C PRO A 344 0.12 -13.82 -0.58
N GLU A 345 0.07 -14.24 -1.83
CA GLU A 345 1.03 -15.18 -2.41
C GLU A 345 2.00 -14.49 -3.39
N GLY A 346 3.14 -15.12 -3.63
CA GLY A 346 4.11 -14.70 -4.64
C GLY A 346 4.65 -13.28 -4.38
N ALA A 347 4.71 -12.47 -5.42
CA ALA A 347 5.19 -11.10 -5.35
C ALA A 347 4.28 -10.20 -4.49
N PHE A 348 3.01 -10.53 -4.33
CA PHE A 348 2.06 -9.78 -3.52
C PHE A 348 2.29 -9.93 -2.00
N ALA A 349 3.06 -10.93 -1.59
CA ALA A 349 3.46 -11.15 -0.20
C ALA A 349 4.64 -10.25 0.25
N ILE A 350 5.29 -9.51 -0.65
CA ILE A 350 6.47 -8.69 -0.33
C ILE A 350 6.14 -7.59 0.67
N GLY A 351 4.97 -6.94 0.55
CA GLY A 351 4.49 -5.92 1.48
C GLY A 351 3.52 -6.43 2.54
N ALA A 352 3.15 -7.71 2.51
CA ALA A 352 2.14 -8.27 3.39
C ALA A 352 2.60 -8.36 4.85
N HIS A 353 1.64 -8.35 5.77
CA HIS A 353 1.82 -8.45 7.21
C HIS A 353 1.17 -9.71 7.79
N ALA A 354 1.74 -10.25 8.85
CA ALA A 354 1.20 -11.41 9.58
C ALA A 354 0.06 -10.99 10.54
N GLY A 355 -0.97 -10.34 9.98
CA GLY A 355 -2.08 -9.74 10.73
C GLY A 355 -3.37 -10.58 10.72
N ALA A 356 -3.30 -11.90 10.63
CA ALA A 356 -4.49 -12.75 10.62
C ALA A 356 -5.36 -12.53 11.87
N GLY A 357 -6.66 -12.26 11.67
CA GLY A 357 -7.58 -11.93 12.74
C GLY A 357 -7.40 -10.54 13.35
N ALA A 358 -6.55 -9.67 12.78
CA ALA A 358 -6.40 -8.29 13.24
C ALA A 358 -7.63 -7.45 12.93
N PHE A 359 -7.92 -6.48 13.80
CA PHE A 359 -9.04 -5.56 13.59
C PHE A 359 -8.66 -4.12 13.90
N GLU A 360 -9.46 -3.19 13.40
CA GLU A 360 -9.44 -1.78 13.77
C GLU A 360 -10.83 -1.33 14.23
N LEU A 361 -10.87 -0.41 15.20
CA LEU A 361 -12.09 0.14 15.78
C LEU A 361 -11.99 1.66 15.81
N SER A 362 -13.06 2.35 15.38
CA SER A 362 -13.20 3.80 15.53
C SER A 362 -14.62 4.19 15.95
N SER A 363 -14.75 5.38 16.56
CA SER A 363 -16.03 6.04 16.86
C SER A 363 -16.03 7.43 16.27
N GLY A 364 -16.91 7.68 15.29
CA GLY A 364 -16.84 8.91 14.51
C GLY A 364 -15.45 9.08 13.90
N ASN A 365 -14.86 10.26 14.06
CA ASN A 365 -13.53 10.56 13.53
C ASN A 365 -12.38 10.06 14.40
N ASP A 366 -12.67 9.50 15.57
CA ASP A 366 -11.65 9.06 16.51
C ASP A 366 -11.33 7.57 16.32
N ARG A 367 -10.08 7.23 16.02
CA ARG A 367 -9.60 5.86 16.01
C ARG A 367 -9.34 5.40 17.44
N ILE A 368 -9.74 4.20 17.78
CA ILE A 368 -9.59 3.61 19.11
C ILE A 368 -8.55 2.51 19.07
N VAL A 369 -8.85 1.42 18.35
CA VAL A 369 -7.93 0.30 18.12
C VAL A 369 -7.42 0.39 16.70
N VAL A 370 -6.11 0.28 16.55
CA VAL A 370 -5.41 0.35 15.25
C VAL A 370 -4.40 -0.80 15.15
N ASN A 371 -3.76 -0.92 13.99
CA ASN A 371 -2.53 -1.68 13.84
C ASN A 371 -1.33 -0.72 13.87
N CYS A 372 -0.11 -1.21 14.09
CA CYS A 372 1.08 -0.34 14.15
C CYS A 372 1.39 0.37 12.83
N GLY A 373 0.76 -0.03 11.73
CA GLY A 373 0.99 0.54 10.41
C GLY A 373 2.20 -0.05 9.70
N SER A 374 2.78 0.71 8.78
CA SER A 374 3.86 0.25 7.92
C SER A 374 5.07 1.20 7.97
N GLY A 375 6.27 0.64 8.05
CA GLY A 375 7.50 1.40 7.85
C GLY A 375 7.69 1.88 6.41
N GLY A 376 7.04 1.22 5.46
CA GLY A 376 7.14 1.53 4.04
C GLY A 376 8.59 1.71 3.57
N LEU A 377 8.81 2.66 2.68
CA LEU A 377 10.15 3.05 2.25
C LEU A 377 10.82 4.06 3.19
N THR A 378 10.05 4.72 4.05
CA THR A 378 10.51 5.79 4.95
C THR A 378 11.23 5.25 6.17
N HIS A 379 10.70 4.20 6.79
CA HIS A 379 11.17 3.63 8.05
C HIS A 379 11.60 2.16 7.88
N GLN A 380 12.52 1.90 6.97
CA GLN A 380 12.93 0.53 6.59
C GLN A 380 13.44 -0.31 7.77
N ALA A 381 14.04 0.29 8.78
CA ALA A 381 14.51 -0.41 9.98
C ALA A 381 13.36 -1.06 10.78
N TRP A 382 12.15 -0.53 10.67
CA TRP A 382 10.96 -1.04 11.34
C TRP A 382 10.23 -2.14 10.55
N ASN A 383 10.54 -2.31 9.26
CA ASN A 383 9.76 -3.18 8.37
C ASN A 383 9.59 -4.61 8.87
N ALA A 384 10.63 -5.21 9.44
CA ALA A 384 10.53 -6.59 9.93
C ALA A 384 9.63 -6.69 11.17
N ALA A 385 9.77 -5.76 12.12
CA ALA A 385 8.99 -5.72 13.34
C ALA A 385 7.51 -5.42 13.07
N LEU A 386 7.22 -4.44 12.22
CA LEU A 386 5.85 -4.04 11.88
C LEU A 386 5.09 -5.11 11.10
N ARG A 387 5.77 -6.06 10.47
CA ARG A 387 5.17 -7.17 9.75
C ARG A 387 4.87 -8.39 10.61
N ALA A 388 5.39 -8.43 11.84
CA ALA A 388 5.11 -9.49 12.81
C ALA A 388 3.70 -9.38 13.37
N THR A 389 3.11 -10.50 13.80
CA THR A 389 1.76 -10.53 14.39
C THR A 389 1.66 -9.64 15.62
N ALA A 390 2.73 -9.52 16.42
CA ALA A 390 2.77 -8.67 17.60
C ALA A 390 2.57 -7.17 17.30
N ALA A 391 2.71 -6.71 16.06
CA ALA A 391 2.41 -5.35 15.62
C ALA A 391 0.96 -5.14 15.16
N HIS A 392 0.09 -6.12 15.39
CA HIS A 392 -1.31 -6.10 14.98
C HIS A 392 -2.24 -6.38 16.16
N SER A 393 -3.44 -5.84 16.11
CA SER A 393 -4.46 -6.03 17.15
C SER A 393 -5.12 -7.40 17.01
N THR A 394 -4.34 -8.44 17.33
CA THR A 394 -4.73 -9.86 17.24
C THR A 394 -3.98 -10.71 18.28
N LEU A 395 -4.20 -12.04 18.24
CA LEU A 395 -3.58 -13.00 19.14
C LEU A 395 -2.23 -13.49 18.60
N THR A 396 -1.22 -13.56 19.49
CA THR A 396 0.03 -14.29 19.28
C THR A 396 0.11 -15.50 20.22
N LEU A 397 0.70 -16.59 19.77
CA LEU A 397 0.90 -17.82 20.53
C LEU A 397 2.41 -18.10 20.64
N CYS A 398 2.93 -18.24 21.89
CA CYS A 398 4.35 -18.48 22.16
C CYS A 398 5.27 -17.50 21.39
N ASP A 399 4.95 -16.20 21.39
CA ASP A 399 5.64 -15.13 20.66
C ASP A 399 5.91 -15.44 19.17
N THR A 400 5.05 -16.29 18.59
CA THR A 400 5.17 -16.70 17.19
C THR A 400 4.19 -15.92 16.33
N SER A 401 4.69 -15.44 15.18
CA SER A 401 3.85 -14.80 14.16
C SER A 401 3.03 -15.81 13.36
N SER A 402 1.83 -15.40 12.93
CA SER A 402 0.93 -16.20 12.08
C SER A 402 1.48 -16.45 10.66
N ALA A 403 2.51 -15.72 10.26
CA ALA A 403 3.28 -15.91 9.04
C ALA A 403 4.71 -15.40 9.25
N HIS A 404 5.67 -15.84 8.44
CA HIS A 404 7.08 -15.53 8.62
C HIS A 404 7.68 -14.91 7.36
N ILE A 405 8.61 -13.97 7.55
CA ILE A 405 9.40 -13.41 6.43
C ILE A 405 10.37 -14.49 5.93
N LEU A 406 10.47 -14.64 4.61
CA LEU A 406 11.43 -15.54 3.96
C LEU A 406 12.83 -15.36 4.57
N PRO A 407 13.46 -16.43 5.10
CA PRO A 407 14.76 -16.34 5.76
C PRO A 407 15.84 -15.72 4.87
N ALA A 408 16.87 -15.14 5.50
CA ALA A 408 18.03 -14.61 4.79
C ALA A 408 18.71 -15.71 3.95
N GLY A 409 19.11 -15.36 2.73
CA GLY A 409 19.76 -16.26 1.80
C GLY A 409 19.41 -15.94 0.35
N ILE A 410 19.92 -16.75 -0.57
CA ILE A 410 19.77 -16.56 -2.03
C ILE A 410 18.30 -16.41 -2.44
N ALA A 411 17.39 -17.17 -1.84
CA ALA A 411 15.97 -17.10 -2.15
C ALA A 411 15.41 -15.71 -1.82
N ARG A 412 15.71 -15.15 -0.65
CA ARG A 412 15.28 -13.80 -0.26
C ARG A 412 15.92 -12.71 -1.12
N ASP A 413 17.19 -12.88 -1.51
CA ASP A 413 17.89 -11.92 -2.37
C ASP A 413 17.30 -11.87 -3.79
N LEU A 414 16.71 -12.97 -4.25
CA LEU A 414 16.08 -13.07 -5.57
C LEU A 414 14.60 -12.69 -5.55
N LEU A 415 13.87 -13.05 -4.49
CA LEU A 415 12.41 -12.95 -4.42
C LEU A 415 11.90 -11.82 -3.51
N GLY A 416 12.80 -11.16 -2.78
CA GLY A 416 12.46 -10.09 -1.84
C GLY A 416 11.96 -10.59 -0.48
N LEU A 417 11.58 -9.62 0.38
CA LEU A 417 11.11 -9.84 1.74
C LEU A 417 9.63 -10.27 1.76
N ARG A 418 9.31 -11.43 1.19
CA ARG A 418 7.93 -11.95 1.18
C ARG A 418 7.57 -12.72 2.45
N LEU A 419 6.29 -12.69 2.82
CA LEU A 419 5.76 -13.57 3.85
C LEU A 419 5.54 -14.99 3.29
N MET A 420 5.73 -15.96 4.17
CA MET A 420 5.55 -17.39 3.93
C MET A 420 4.73 -17.99 5.07
N ASP A 421 4.16 -19.17 4.84
CA ASP A 421 3.55 -20.04 5.87
C ASP A 421 2.42 -19.38 6.68
N GLY A 422 1.62 -18.51 6.07
CA GLY A 422 0.44 -17.93 6.71
C GLY A 422 -0.77 -18.87 6.74
N PRO A 423 -1.94 -18.38 7.18
CA PRO A 423 -3.19 -19.14 7.16
C PRO A 423 -3.46 -19.77 5.80
N LYS A 424 -3.79 -21.07 5.80
CA LYS A 424 -4.07 -21.84 4.58
C LYS A 424 -5.55 -21.82 4.24
N GLU A 425 -6.39 -22.07 5.24
CA GLU A 425 -7.85 -22.20 5.09
C GLU A 425 -8.58 -21.30 6.11
N PRO A 426 -8.43 -19.97 6.01
CA PRO A 426 -9.18 -19.09 6.87
C PRO A 426 -10.67 -19.12 6.52
N VAL A 427 -11.51 -19.10 7.56
CA VAL A 427 -12.96 -19.06 7.42
C VAL A 427 -13.49 -17.79 8.03
N SER A 428 -14.43 -17.13 7.36
CA SER A 428 -15.14 -16.01 7.93
C SER A 428 -16.64 -16.16 7.79
N ARG A 429 -17.37 -15.73 8.80
CA ARG A 429 -18.83 -15.76 8.85
C ARG A 429 -19.34 -14.44 9.40
N ARG A 430 -20.50 -14.03 8.91
CA ARG A 430 -21.25 -12.88 9.42
C ARG A 430 -22.64 -13.35 9.84
N VAL A 431 -23.06 -12.97 11.03
CA VAL A 431 -24.35 -13.32 11.60
C VAL A 431 -25.01 -12.09 12.18
N GLU A 432 -26.29 -11.95 11.92
CA GLU A 432 -27.13 -10.96 12.62
C GLU A 432 -27.83 -11.66 13.79
N THR A 433 -27.73 -11.07 14.97
CA THR A 433 -28.36 -11.58 16.20
C THR A 433 -29.16 -10.46 16.86
N ALA A 434 -29.94 -10.80 17.87
CA ALA A 434 -30.62 -9.80 18.70
C ALA A 434 -29.66 -8.84 19.42
N GLN A 435 -28.40 -9.26 19.65
CA GLN A 435 -27.33 -8.46 20.24
C GLN A 435 -26.64 -7.54 19.24
N GLY A 436 -26.94 -7.65 17.95
CA GLY A 436 -26.36 -6.86 16.87
C GLY A 436 -25.64 -7.70 15.81
N TRP A 437 -24.67 -7.08 15.14
CA TRP A 437 -23.89 -7.70 14.09
C TRP A 437 -22.67 -8.43 14.64
N THR A 438 -22.51 -9.68 14.27
CA THR A 438 -21.35 -10.51 14.65
C THR A 438 -20.53 -10.87 13.42
N ALA A 439 -19.23 -10.63 13.48
CA ALA A 439 -18.23 -11.15 12.54
C ALA A 439 -17.39 -12.22 13.22
N GLU A 440 -17.21 -13.35 12.53
CA GLU A 440 -16.37 -14.46 12.97
C GLU A 440 -15.23 -14.64 11.98
N ALA A 441 -14.02 -14.81 12.52
CA ALA A 441 -12.81 -15.15 11.78
C ALA A 441 -12.12 -16.34 12.44
N MET A 442 -11.69 -17.30 11.64
CA MET A 442 -10.93 -18.45 12.11
C MET A 442 -9.73 -18.65 11.18
N HIS A 443 -8.58 -18.97 11.75
CA HIS A 443 -7.40 -19.34 10.98
C HIS A 443 -6.59 -20.46 11.63
N ASP A 444 -5.87 -21.20 10.79
CA ASP A 444 -5.07 -22.37 11.11
C ASP A 444 -3.56 -22.11 11.19
N ALA A 445 -3.13 -20.86 11.26
CA ALA A 445 -1.71 -20.48 11.23
C ALA A 445 -0.87 -21.12 12.35
N TYR A 446 -1.49 -21.47 13.47
CA TYR A 446 -0.86 -22.11 14.61
C TYR A 446 -1.03 -23.64 14.64
N ALA A 447 -1.80 -24.22 13.72
CA ALA A 447 -2.15 -25.63 13.72
C ALA A 447 -0.94 -26.53 13.47
N GLU A 448 -0.11 -26.22 12.47
CA GLU A 448 1.05 -27.04 12.10
C GLU A 448 2.10 -27.09 13.22
N ARG A 449 2.32 -25.98 13.93
CA ARG A 449 3.37 -25.87 14.95
C ARG A 449 2.90 -26.25 16.37
N PHE A 450 1.68 -25.85 16.71
CA PHE A 450 1.19 -25.96 18.09
C PHE A 450 -0.08 -26.81 18.23
N GLY A 451 -0.64 -27.34 17.14
CA GLY A 451 -1.89 -28.12 17.17
C GLY A 451 -3.12 -27.27 17.54
N LEU A 452 -3.06 -25.95 17.37
CA LEU A 452 -4.14 -25.02 17.74
C LEU A 452 -4.56 -24.16 16.55
N ARG A 453 -5.86 -23.92 16.42
CA ARG A 453 -6.40 -22.86 15.56
C ARG A 453 -6.91 -21.70 16.41
N HIS A 454 -6.85 -20.50 15.87
CA HIS A 454 -7.40 -19.31 16.49
C HIS A 454 -8.76 -18.99 15.89
N GLU A 455 -9.75 -18.81 16.75
CA GLU A 455 -11.09 -18.34 16.41
C GLU A 455 -11.34 -17.01 17.10
N ARG A 456 -11.72 -16.00 16.34
CA ARG A 456 -12.12 -14.67 16.84
C ARG A 456 -13.55 -14.38 16.46
N GLN A 457 -14.34 -13.93 17.45
CA GLN A 457 -15.68 -13.41 17.26
C GLN A 457 -15.73 -11.97 17.73
N ILE A 458 -16.28 -11.06 16.93
CA ILE A 458 -16.51 -9.65 17.30
C ILE A 458 -17.99 -9.34 17.07
N THR A 459 -18.67 -8.87 18.12
CA THR A 459 -20.07 -8.46 18.07
C THR A 459 -20.19 -6.98 18.37
N MET A 460 -20.88 -6.23 17.52
CA MET A 460 -21.20 -4.81 17.71
C MET A 460 -22.68 -4.66 18.02
N SER A 461 -23.01 -3.97 19.13
CA SER A 461 -24.39 -3.69 19.52
C SER A 461 -25.13 -2.85 18.46
N PRO A 462 -26.48 -2.93 18.39
CA PRO A 462 -27.26 -2.21 17.38
C PRO A 462 -27.04 -0.69 17.38
N GLN A 463 -26.71 -0.11 18.53
CA GLN A 463 -26.46 1.33 18.68
C GLN A 463 -24.97 1.69 18.48
N GLY A 464 -24.05 0.69 18.39
CA GLY A 464 -22.62 0.92 18.29
C GLY A 464 -21.95 1.37 19.59
N LEU A 465 -22.65 1.29 20.72
CA LEU A 465 -22.13 1.71 22.03
C LEU A 465 -21.31 0.63 22.73
N MET A 466 -21.35 -0.60 22.22
CA MET A 466 -20.63 -1.74 22.79
C MET A 466 -20.09 -2.63 21.68
N VAL A 467 -18.81 -2.98 21.81
CA VAL A 467 -18.13 -3.96 20.96
C VAL A 467 -17.55 -5.03 21.86
N THR A 468 -18.08 -6.24 21.75
CA THR A 468 -17.58 -7.41 22.50
C THR A 468 -16.78 -8.31 21.59
N GLY A 469 -15.76 -8.93 22.15
CA GLY A 469 -14.98 -9.91 21.41
C GLY A 469 -14.66 -11.13 22.24
N ARG A 470 -14.46 -12.24 21.52
CA ARG A 470 -14.05 -13.52 22.08
C ARG A 470 -12.98 -14.11 21.20
N ASP A 471 -11.85 -14.43 21.81
CA ASP A 471 -10.77 -15.19 21.18
C ASP A 471 -10.73 -16.59 21.78
N ARG A 472 -10.62 -17.61 20.94
CA ARG A 472 -10.53 -19.01 21.35
C ARG A 472 -9.34 -19.68 20.69
N LEU A 473 -8.60 -20.45 21.46
CA LEU A 473 -7.57 -21.36 20.98
C LEU A 473 -8.13 -22.79 21.03
N VAL A 474 -8.46 -23.35 19.87
CA VAL A 474 -9.15 -24.63 19.73
C VAL A 474 -8.16 -25.68 19.23
N PRO A 475 -7.99 -26.80 19.94
CA PRO A 475 -7.15 -27.89 19.49
C PRO A 475 -7.65 -28.49 18.19
N VAL A 476 -6.72 -28.79 17.30
CA VAL A 476 -6.95 -29.55 16.07
C VAL A 476 -6.35 -30.95 16.14
N ASP A 477 -5.43 -31.16 17.09
CA ASP A 477 -4.79 -32.43 17.39
C ASP A 477 -4.24 -32.47 18.83
N GLU A 478 -3.61 -33.57 19.23
CA GLU A 478 -3.07 -33.80 20.60
C GLU A 478 -1.93 -32.81 20.99
N ARG A 479 -1.30 -32.14 20.03
CA ARG A 479 -0.27 -31.11 20.29
C ARG A 479 -0.86 -29.82 20.86
N GLY A 480 -2.16 -29.60 20.72
CA GLY A 480 -2.91 -28.48 21.28
C GLY A 480 -3.06 -28.57 22.80
N ALA A 481 -1.97 -28.90 23.53
CA ALA A 481 -1.94 -29.15 24.95
C ALA A 481 -1.96 -27.86 25.79
N ALA A 482 -2.17 -28.05 27.12
CA ALA A 482 -2.02 -27.00 28.12
C ALA A 482 -0.58 -26.48 28.22
N GLY A 483 -0.39 -25.26 28.72
CA GLY A 483 0.91 -24.68 29.01
C GLY A 483 1.52 -23.80 27.93
N LEU A 484 0.77 -23.47 26.85
CA LEU A 484 1.24 -22.57 25.81
C LEU A 484 0.88 -21.11 26.15
N ASN A 485 1.87 -20.22 26.13
CA ASN A 485 1.65 -18.79 26.41
C ASN A 485 0.96 -18.11 25.23
N PHE A 486 -0.05 -17.29 25.51
CA PHE A 486 -0.70 -16.44 24.52
C PHE A 486 -0.68 -14.97 24.94
N ALA A 487 -0.80 -14.06 23.96
CA ALA A 487 -1.06 -12.65 24.18
C ALA A 487 -2.03 -12.12 23.11
N VAL A 488 -3.16 -11.55 23.56
CA VAL A 488 -4.09 -10.81 22.72
C VAL A 488 -3.77 -9.33 22.85
N ARG A 489 -3.42 -8.68 21.73
CA ARG A 489 -3.00 -7.28 21.69
C ARG A 489 -4.05 -6.39 21.07
N PHE A 490 -4.14 -5.16 21.59
CA PHE A 490 -4.97 -4.07 21.07
C PHE A 490 -4.10 -2.82 21.06
N HIS A 491 -3.53 -2.47 19.92
CA HIS A 491 -2.76 -1.25 19.74
C HIS A 491 -3.70 -0.05 19.75
N ILE A 492 -3.43 0.91 20.61
CA ILE A 492 -4.30 2.07 20.80
C ILE A 492 -3.76 3.24 19.97
N HIS A 493 -4.69 3.98 19.32
CA HIS A 493 -4.31 5.14 18.54
C HIS A 493 -3.63 6.20 19.44
N PRO A 494 -2.52 6.83 19.01
CA PRO A 494 -1.71 7.71 19.87
C PRO A 494 -2.42 8.97 20.35
N ASP A 495 -3.60 9.32 19.83
CA ASP A 495 -4.41 10.44 20.30
C ASP A 495 -5.40 10.04 21.42
N VAL A 496 -5.52 8.75 21.72
CA VAL A 496 -6.35 8.23 22.81
C VAL A 496 -5.52 8.20 24.10
N ARG A 497 -6.11 8.64 25.20
CA ARG A 497 -5.45 8.61 26.53
C ARG A 497 -6.02 7.47 27.37
N LEU A 498 -5.11 6.66 27.92
CA LEU A 498 -5.48 5.55 28.81
C LEU A 498 -5.38 5.95 30.27
N SER A 499 -6.29 5.44 31.10
CA SER A 499 -6.20 5.51 32.56
C SER A 499 -6.85 4.27 33.20
N ARG A 500 -6.26 3.79 34.32
CA ARG A 500 -6.81 2.66 35.07
C ARG A 500 -8.02 3.13 35.88
N LEU A 501 -9.04 2.27 35.98
CA LEU A 501 -10.23 2.51 36.79
C LEU A 501 -10.14 1.74 38.11
N ASP A 502 -10.56 2.36 39.23
CA ASP A 502 -10.54 1.74 40.58
C ASP A 502 -11.36 0.44 40.63
N GLY A 503 -12.42 0.33 39.84
CA GLY A 503 -13.26 -0.87 39.73
C GLY A 503 -12.75 -1.93 38.75
N GLY A 504 -11.52 -1.81 38.28
CA GLY A 504 -10.94 -2.66 37.24
C GLY A 504 -11.30 -2.23 35.84
N GLY A 505 -10.40 -2.54 34.87
CA GLY A 505 -10.50 -2.12 33.48
C GLY A 505 -9.74 -0.83 33.18
N ILE A 506 -9.79 -0.43 31.93
CA ILE A 506 -9.08 0.74 31.40
C ILE A 506 -10.09 1.71 30.78
N LEU A 507 -9.98 2.97 31.14
CA LEU A 507 -10.70 4.08 30.49
C LEU A 507 -9.87 4.57 29.30
N LEU A 508 -10.51 4.69 28.13
CA LEU A 508 -9.98 5.29 26.92
C LEU A 508 -10.72 6.61 26.69
N LYS A 509 -10.00 7.72 26.81
CA LYS A 509 -10.53 9.06 26.52
C LYS A 509 -10.16 9.45 25.10
N LEU A 510 -11.16 9.61 24.25
CA LEU A 510 -11.00 9.98 22.84
C LEU A 510 -10.80 11.49 22.68
N PRO A 511 -10.13 11.96 21.60
CA PRO A 511 -9.96 13.39 21.30
C PRO A 511 -11.29 14.14 21.19
N GLY A 512 -12.31 13.53 20.59
CA GLY A 512 -13.68 14.07 20.47
C GLY A 512 -14.47 14.14 21.77
N GLY A 513 -13.87 13.75 22.92
CA GLY A 513 -14.47 13.84 24.25
C GLY A 513 -15.21 12.58 24.70
N GLU A 514 -15.43 11.60 23.82
CA GLU A 514 -16.04 10.32 24.22
C GLU A 514 -15.14 9.54 25.18
N GLY A 515 -15.75 8.89 26.17
CA GLY A 515 -15.09 7.92 27.04
C GLY A 515 -15.49 6.50 26.66
N TRP A 516 -14.54 5.61 26.55
CA TRP A 516 -14.76 4.19 26.35
C TRP A 516 -14.10 3.40 27.48
N ARG A 517 -14.77 2.37 27.98
CA ARG A 517 -14.25 1.47 29.00
C ARG A 517 -13.87 0.14 28.38
N PHE A 518 -12.65 -0.31 28.62
CA PHE A 518 -12.20 -1.65 28.25
C PHE A 518 -12.16 -2.57 29.47
N ARG A 519 -12.68 -3.76 29.33
CA ARG A 519 -12.59 -4.85 30.31
C ARG A 519 -12.27 -6.15 29.60
N ALA A 520 -11.58 -7.05 30.29
CA ALA A 520 -11.19 -8.34 29.76
C ALA A 520 -11.23 -9.44 30.83
N GLY A 521 -11.38 -10.67 30.38
CA GLY A 521 -11.32 -11.89 31.17
C GLY A 521 -10.62 -13.02 30.40
N GLY A 522 -10.20 -14.06 31.12
CA GLY A 522 -9.46 -15.18 30.54
C GLY A 522 -7.93 -15.01 30.51
N GLY A 523 -7.41 -13.93 31.11
CA GLY A 523 -5.99 -13.64 31.23
C GLY A 523 -5.72 -12.41 32.09
N THR A 524 -4.45 -12.01 32.20
CA THR A 524 -3.99 -10.81 32.90
C THR A 524 -3.97 -9.64 31.94
N LEU A 525 -4.64 -8.52 32.31
CA LEU A 525 -4.68 -7.30 31.52
C LEU A 525 -3.57 -6.34 31.95
N GLU A 526 -2.74 -5.95 30.99
CA GLU A 526 -1.66 -4.98 31.18
C GLU A 526 -1.72 -3.88 30.11
N VAL A 527 -1.12 -2.72 30.41
CA VAL A 527 -0.87 -1.63 29.48
C VAL A 527 0.63 -1.61 29.21
N GLU A 528 1.00 -1.74 27.96
CA GLU A 528 2.39 -1.79 27.52
C GLU A 528 2.69 -0.67 26.51
N GLU A 529 3.96 -0.35 26.32
CA GLU A 529 4.38 0.58 25.27
C GLU A 529 4.14 -0.01 23.88
N SER A 530 3.84 0.87 22.93
CA SER A 530 3.66 0.53 21.52
C SER A 530 4.16 1.66 20.62
N VAL A 531 4.10 1.41 19.30
CA VAL A 531 4.47 2.37 18.26
C VAL A 531 3.37 2.46 17.21
N TYR A 532 3.26 3.61 16.58
CA TYR A 532 2.31 3.87 15.52
C TYR A 532 3.01 4.52 14.32
N LEU A 533 2.91 3.89 13.15
CA LEU A 533 3.47 4.31 11.87
C LEU A 533 2.39 4.33 10.76
N GLY A 534 1.15 4.67 11.12
CA GLY A 534 0.08 4.87 10.13
C GLY A 534 0.25 6.15 9.33
N GLY A 535 0.79 7.19 9.97
CA GLY A 535 1.10 8.48 9.38
C GLY A 535 2.57 8.63 8.94
N PRO A 536 2.99 9.86 8.59
CA PRO A 536 4.32 10.13 8.05
C PRO A 536 5.46 10.06 9.08
N THR A 537 5.14 10.06 10.37
CA THR A 537 6.11 10.07 11.48
C THR A 537 5.87 8.93 12.43
N VAL A 538 6.95 8.44 13.04
CA VAL A 538 6.86 7.43 14.12
C VAL A 538 6.31 8.13 15.37
N ARG A 539 5.24 7.59 15.93
CA ARG A 539 4.62 8.08 17.17
C ARG A 539 4.67 6.99 18.22
N ARG A 540 5.00 7.36 19.46
CA ARG A 540 4.83 6.48 20.63
C ARG A 540 3.34 6.38 20.97
N THR A 541 2.91 5.20 21.38
CA THR A 541 1.57 4.94 21.85
C THR A 541 1.60 3.80 22.89
N GLU A 542 0.43 3.34 23.29
CA GLU A 542 0.24 2.24 24.22
C GLU A 542 -0.56 1.13 23.55
N GLN A 543 -0.47 -0.07 24.11
CA GLN A 543 -1.32 -1.20 23.76
C GLN A 543 -1.91 -1.83 25.02
N LEU A 544 -3.11 -2.38 24.89
CA LEU A 544 -3.71 -3.25 25.89
C LEU A 544 -3.31 -4.69 25.55
N VAL A 545 -2.81 -5.42 26.52
CA VAL A 545 -2.38 -6.81 26.33
C VAL A 545 -3.10 -7.70 27.34
N ILE A 546 -3.74 -8.75 26.85
CA ILE A 546 -4.30 -9.82 27.67
C ILE A 546 -3.37 -11.02 27.50
N SER A 547 -2.60 -11.33 28.53
CA SER A 547 -1.65 -12.43 28.54
C SER A 547 -2.13 -13.59 29.41
N GLY A 548 -1.76 -14.80 29.04
CA GLY A 548 -2.10 -15.99 29.80
C GLY A 548 -1.48 -17.26 29.24
N THR A 549 -1.87 -18.37 29.80
CA THR A 549 -1.41 -19.70 29.42
C THR A 549 -2.61 -20.59 29.17
N THR A 550 -2.58 -21.38 28.10
CA THR A 550 -3.60 -22.41 27.86
C THR A 550 -3.54 -23.43 29.01
N LYS A 551 -4.64 -23.58 29.74
CA LYS A 551 -4.73 -24.55 30.87
C LYS A 551 -5.44 -25.80 30.42
N ASP A 552 -6.72 -25.66 30.18
CA ASP A 552 -7.60 -26.69 29.61
C ASP A 552 -8.08 -26.19 28.27
N SER A 553 -8.30 -27.10 27.37
CA SER A 553 -8.73 -26.78 26.03
C SER A 553 -10.26 -26.72 25.93
N PRO A 554 -10.86 -25.76 25.20
CA PRO A 554 -10.24 -24.61 24.55
C PRO A 554 -10.00 -23.42 25.50
N ALA A 555 -8.87 -22.71 25.34
CA ALA A 555 -8.68 -21.45 26.06
C ALA A 555 -9.59 -20.36 25.45
N GLU A 556 -10.31 -19.65 26.31
CA GLU A 556 -11.23 -18.60 25.91
C GLU A 556 -10.89 -17.28 26.59
N ILE A 557 -10.75 -16.25 25.79
CA ILE A 557 -10.43 -14.88 26.22
C ILE A 557 -11.58 -13.99 25.77
N ALA A 558 -12.27 -13.33 26.71
CA ALA A 558 -13.37 -12.41 26.44
C ALA A 558 -12.93 -10.97 26.71
N TRP A 559 -13.39 -10.02 25.89
CA TRP A 559 -13.11 -8.60 26.06
C TRP A 559 -14.28 -7.73 25.57
N VAL A 560 -14.36 -6.51 26.10
CA VAL A 560 -15.40 -5.56 25.73
C VAL A 560 -14.87 -4.13 25.73
N PHE A 561 -15.19 -3.39 24.67
CA PHE A 561 -15.15 -1.93 24.59
C PHE A 561 -16.58 -1.42 24.74
N GLU A 562 -16.82 -0.57 25.73
CA GLU A 562 -18.14 -0.03 26.06
C GLU A 562 -18.05 1.49 26.17
N GLN A 563 -18.86 2.21 25.40
CA GLN A 563 -18.94 3.66 25.46
C GLN A 563 -19.62 4.07 26.77
N ILE A 564 -19.01 4.99 27.50
CA ILE A 564 -19.60 5.59 28.70
C ILE A 564 -20.54 6.70 28.24
N VAL A 565 -21.83 6.42 28.33
CA VAL A 565 -22.86 7.42 28.07
C VAL A 565 -23.07 8.21 29.37
N ALA A 566 -22.87 9.55 29.30
CA ALA A 566 -23.04 10.46 30.44
C ALA A 566 -24.53 10.63 30.79
#